data_0e4cebf9a1a7463aeb3924f4d02d0171
#
_entry.id   0e4cebf9a1a7463aeb3924f4d02d0171
#
_cell.length_a   1.000
_cell.length_b   1.000
_cell.length_c   1.000
_cell.angle_alpha   90.00
_cell.angle_beta   90.00
_cell.angle_gamma   90.00
#
_symmetry.space_group_name_H-M   'P 1'
#
loop_
_entity.id
_entity.type
_entity.pdbx_description
1 polymer ?
#
loop_
_entity_poly.entity_id
_entity_poly.type
_entity_poly.pdbx_seq_one_letter_code
_entity_poly.pdbx_strand_id
1 'polypeptide(L)'
;DGVFPETKKNPIEDLKFDQDQWFCYPAKVGDLLCFVYFNVAYMAQGVTLCNLFQLATEEEYRNRKPDMIYVYGYEDGKKHQYFYQDDENDMMVALLSANDEFDYFGYMKKMMLTLHNVRKINKKQLPVHGAMVQITLQSGETKNIVVMGDSGAGKSETIEQIKVYGAAYIRDLITVYDDMG
;
A
#
# COMPACT_ATOMS: atom_id res chain seq x y z
N ASP A 1 -11.05 -0.90 14.15
CA ASP A 1 -9.63 -0.62 14.22
C ASP A 1 -8.77 -1.29 13.15
N GLY A 2 -9.35 -1.79 12.03
CA GLY A 2 -8.62 -2.23 10.85
C GLY A 2 -7.85 -3.55 11.00
N VAL A 3 -8.36 -4.48 11.78
CA VAL A 3 -7.89 -5.86 11.75
C VAL A 3 -8.63 -6.56 10.60
N PHE A 4 -7.86 -7.02 9.60
CA PHE A 4 -8.42 -7.75 8.47
C PHE A 4 -8.14 -9.25 8.64
N PRO A 5 -9.19 -10.07 8.82
CA PRO A 5 -9.01 -11.51 8.93
C PRO A 5 -8.66 -12.14 7.58
N GLU A 6 -7.88 -13.20 7.64
CA GLU A 6 -7.64 -14.07 6.50
C GLU A 6 -8.84 -15.02 6.29
N THR A 7 -9.28 -15.18 5.04
CA THR A 7 -10.29 -16.17 4.66
C THR A 7 -9.66 -17.38 3.98
N LYS A 8 -10.35 -18.52 4.02
CA LYS A 8 -9.91 -19.78 3.39
C LYS A 8 -10.38 -19.95 1.94
N LYS A 9 -11.31 -19.13 1.48
CA LYS A 9 -11.86 -19.15 0.13
C LYS A 9 -11.51 -17.84 -0.57
N ASN A 10 -11.16 -17.92 -1.85
CA ASN A 10 -10.93 -16.74 -2.67
C ASN A 10 -12.20 -15.85 -2.70
N PRO A 11 -12.14 -14.63 -2.16
CA PRO A 11 -13.33 -13.80 -1.99
C PRO A 11 -13.84 -13.16 -3.28
N ILE A 12 -13.04 -13.19 -4.35
CA ILE A 12 -13.38 -12.53 -5.62
C ILE A 12 -13.74 -13.50 -6.74
N GLU A 13 -13.67 -14.81 -6.51
CA GLU A 13 -13.85 -15.85 -7.53
C GLU A 13 -15.22 -15.76 -8.22
N ASP A 14 -16.27 -15.49 -7.44
CA ASP A 14 -17.65 -15.47 -7.91
C ASP A 14 -18.19 -14.03 -8.18
N LEU A 15 -17.32 -12.99 -8.09
CA LEU A 15 -17.75 -11.61 -8.26
C LEU A 15 -18.07 -11.31 -9.72
N LYS A 16 -19.11 -10.50 -9.90
CA LYS A 16 -19.51 -9.98 -11.22
C LYS A 16 -19.33 -8.46 -11.23
N PHE A 17 -18.66 -7.98 -12.25
CA PHE A 17 -18.40 -6.55 -12.42
C PHE A 17 -19.18 -6.02 -13.62
N ASP A 18 -19.89 -4.92 -13.40
CA ASP A 18 -20.38 -4.08 -14.49
C ASP A 18 -19.24 -3.14 -14.91
N GLN A 19 -18.75 -3.30 -16.12
CA GLN A 19 -17.59 -2.56 -16.62
C GLN A 19 -17.77 -1.04 -16.57
N ASP A 20 -19.01 -0.56 -16.65
CA ASP A 20 -19.33 0.88 -16.62
C ASP A 20 -19.33 1.45 -15.20
N GLN A 21 -19.33 0.60 -14.17
CA GLN A 21 -19.40 0.99 -12.77
C GLN A 21 -18.09 0.76 -12.00
N TRP A 22 -17.10 0.14 -12.64
CA TRP A 22 -15.87 -0.25 -11.95
C TRP A 22 -14.63 0.32 -12.64
N PHE A 23 -13.72 0.79 -11.82
CA PHE A 23 -12.42 1.29 -12.24
C PHE A 23 -11.31 0.44 -11.65
N CYS A 24 -10.16 0.43 -12.31
CA CYS A 24 -8.96 -0.21 -11.82
C CYS A 24 -7.84 0.80 -11.74
N TYR A 25 -7.22 0.89 -10.55
CA TYR A 25 -5.99 1.65 -10.34
C TYR A 25 -4.84 0.65 -10.16
N PRO A 26 -3.95 0.49 -11.14
CA PRO A 26 -2.74 -0.33 -11.01
C PRO A 26 -1.71 0.41 -10.17
N ALA A 27 -1.68 0.14 -8.87
CA ALA A 27 -0.83 0.78 -7.89
C ALA A 27 0.52 0.08 -7.75
N LYS A 28 1.59 0.86 -7.63
CA LYS A 28 2.89 0.37 -7.16
C LYS A 28 2.96 0.52 -5.64
N VAL A 29 3.15 -0.59 -4.94
CA VAL A 29 3.31 -0.64 -3.49
C VAL A 29 4.70 -1.20 -3.20
N GLY A 30 5.69 -0.32 -3.11
CA GLY A 30 7.10 -0.70 -3.18
C GLY A 30 7.41 -1.34 -4.55
N ASP A 31 7.95 -2.56 -4.52
CA ASP A 31 8.23 -3.38 -5.71
C ASP A 31 7.04 -4.25 -6.16
N LEU A 32 5.93 -4.24 -5.41
CA LEU A 32 4.74 -5.02 -5.70
C LEU A 32 3.74 -4.22 -6.57
N LEU A 33 3.06 -4.93 -7.46
CA LEU A 33 1.98 -4.41 -8.30
C LEU A 33 0.63 -4.83 -7.70
N CYS A 34 -0.22 -3.86 -7.37
CA CYS A 34 -1.57 -4.09 -6.88
C CYS A 34 -2.62 -3.55 -7.86
N PHE A 35 -3.52 -4.39 -8.31
CA PHE A 35 -4.70 -3.94 -9.04
C PHE A 35 -5.82 -3.64 -8.04
N VAL A 36 -6.10 -2.35 -7.86
CA VAL A 36 -7.17 -1.90 -6.97
C VAL A 36 -8.41 -1.62 -7.79
N TYR A 37 -9.41 -2.49 -7.66
CA TYR A 37 -10.72 -2.31 -8.28
C TYR A 37 -11.64 -1.59 -7.29
N PHE A 38 -12.30 -0.54 -7.71
CA PHE A 38 -13.28 0.18 -6.90
C PHE A 38 -14.50 0.59 -7.72
N ASN A 39 -15.66 0.56 -7.05
CA ASN A 39 -16.91 0.99 -7.66
C ASN A 39 -16.95 2.51 -7.81
N VAL A 40 -17.68 3.02 -8.79
CA VAL A 40 -17.85 4.45 -9.06
C VAL A 40 -18.33 5.24 -7.84
N ALA A 41 -19.12 4.63 -6.95
CA ALA A 41 -19.58 5.24 -5.71
C ALA A 41 -18.40 5.62 -4.78
N TYR A 42 -17.25 4.96 -4.93
CA TYR A 42 -16.03 5.19 -4.14
C TYR A 42 -14.92 5.88 -4.96
N MET A 43 -15.31 6.65 -5.96
CA MET A 43 -14.35 7.34 -6.84
C MET A 43 -13.41 8.27 -6.07
N ALA A 44 -13.91 8.95 -5.04
CA ALA A 44 -13.09 9.85 -4.22
C ALA A 44 -11.94 9.11 -3.53
N GLN A 45 -12.21 7.94 -2.96
CA GLN A 45 -11.21 7.09 -2.33
C GLN A 45 -10.23 6.53 -3.38
N GLY A 46 -10.75 6.06 -4.51
CA GLY A 46 -9.94 5.53 -5.60
C GLY A 46 -8.98 6.56 -6.19
N VAL A 47 -9.43 7.79 -6.41
CA VAL A 47 -8.57 8.88 -6.89
C VAL A 47 -7.52 9.28 -5.84
N THR A 48 -7.87 9.21 -4.55
CA THR A 48 -6.93 9.52 -3.46
C THR A 48 -5.73 8.57 -3.41
N LEU A 49 -5.82 7.37 -4.02
CA LEU A 49 -4.69 6.45 -4.13
C LEU A 49 -3.45 7.09 -4.77
N CYS A 50 -3.63 8.01 -5.72
CA CYS A 50 -2.52 8.70 -6.40
C CYS A 50 -1.64 9.54 -5.46
N ASN A 51 -2.15 9.91 -4.29
CA ASN A 51 -1.39 10.66 -3.28
C ASN A 51 -0.42 9.78 -2.48
N LEU A 52 -0.63 8.46 -2.46
CA LEU A 52 0.17 7.52 -1.66
C LEU A 52 0.90 6.48 -2.49
N PHE A 53 0.31 6.07 -3.61
CA PHE A 53 0.83 4.96 -4.41
C PHE A 53 1.02 5.41 -5.85
N GLN A 54 2.23 5.26 -6.35
CA GLN A 54 2.52 5.57 -7.73
C GLN A 54 1.67 4.71 -8.67
N LEU A 55 1.12 5.33 -9.71
CA LEU A 55 0.48 4.59 -10.81
C LEU A 55 1.54 3.79 -11.56
N ALA A 56 1.29 2.51 -11.79
CA ALA A 56 2.14 1.70 -12.65
C ALA A 56 2.04 2.19 -14.11
N THR A 57 3.14 2.11 -14.84
CA THR A 57 3.14 2.43 -16.27
C THR A 57 2.39 1.36 -17.07
N GLU A 58 1.97 1.72 -18.28
CA GLU A 58 1.29 0.78 -19.17
C GLU A 58 2.13 -0.48 -19.43
N GLU A 59 3.44 -0.31 -19.58
CA GLU A 59 4.37 -1.42 -19.77
C GLU A 59 4.40 -2.35 -18.54
N GLU A 60 4.42 -1.78 -17.34
CA GLU A 60 4.45 -2.55 -16.09
C GLU A 60 3.17 -3.38 -15.90
N TYR A 61 1.98 -2.79 -16.06
CA TYR A 61 0.74 -3.51 -15.78
C TYR A 61 0.26 -4.42 -16.91
N ARG A 62 0.72 -4.22 -18.16
CA ARG A 62 0.38 -5.11 -19.29
C ARG A 62 1.27 -6.35 -19.36
N ASN A 63 2.52 -6.24 -18.98
CA ASN A 63 3.52 -7.29 -19.16
C ASN A 63 3.81 -8.06 -17.87
N ARG A 64 3.17 -7.70 -16.79
CA ARG A 64 3.38 -8.31 -15.46
C ARG A 64 2.06 -8.71 -14.83
N LYS A 65 2.01 -9.94 -14.29
CA LYS A 65 0.94 -10.37 -13.41
C LYS A 65 0.96 -9.52 -12.12
N PRO A 66 -0.19 -9.07 -11.60
CA PRO A 66 -0.21 -8.39 -10.31
C PRO A 66 0.19 -9.33 -9.18
N ASP A 67 0.88 -8.80 -8.19
CA ASP A 67 1.18 -9.49 -6.93
C ASP A 67 -0.02 -9.47 -5.99
N MET A 68 -0.90 -8.48 -6.15
CA MET A 68 -2.06 -8.26 -5.31
C MET A 68 -3.26 -7.81 -6.13
N ILE A 69 -4.45 -8.29 -5.77
CA ILE A 69 -5.74 -7.78 -6.26
C ILE A 69 -6.58 -7.35 -5.08
N TYR A 70 -7.10 -6.14 -5.12
CA TYR A 70 -7.97 -5.60 -4.09
C TYR A 70 -9.27 -5.06 -4.69
N VAL A 71 -10.39 -5.59 -4.24
CA VAL A 71 -11.74 -5.13 -4.62
C VAL A 71 -12.33 -4.34 -3.47
N TYR A 72 -12.67 -3.08 -3.72
CA TYR A 72 -13.19 -2.14 -2.74
C TYR A 72 -14.58 -1.65 -3.12
N GLY A 73 -15.52 -1.75 -2.16
CA GLY A 73 -16.87 -1.24 -2.35
C GLY A 73 -17.78 -2.18 -3.16
N TYR A 74 -17.64 -3.51 -2.98
CA TYR A 74 -18.53 -4.48 -3.64
C TYR A 74 -19.85 -4.61 -2.88
N GLU A 75 -20.96 -4.40 -3.58
CA GLU A 75 -22.31 -4.49 -3.02
C GLU A 75 -22.75 -5.96 -2.89
N ASP A 76 -22.55 -6.55 -1.74
CA ASP A 76 -22.99 -7.91 -1.41
C ASP A 76 -23.97 -7.95 -0.24
N GLY A 77 -24.38 -6.79 0.29
CA GLY A 77 -25.25 -6.67 1.46
C GLY A 77 -24.61 -7.13 2.76
N LYS A 78 -23.28 -7.27 2.79
CA LYS A 78 -22.50 -7.79 3.91
C LYS A 78 -21.48 -6.76 4.38
N LYS A 79 -20.72 -7.15 5.41
CA LYS A 79 -19.60 -6.37 5.94
C LYS A 79 -18.29 -7.17 5.81
N HIS A 80 -17.98 -7.59 4.61
CA HIS A 80 -16.73 -8.31 4.36
C HIS A 80 -15.55 -7.35 4.35
N GLN A 81 -14.49 -7.70 5.08
CA GLN A 81 -13.22 -6.98 5.14
C GLN A 81 -12.10 -7.98 5.38
N TYR A 82 -11.79 -8.79 4.39
CA TYR A 82 -10.82 -9.86 4.54
C TYR A 82 -9.91 -10.01 3.34
N PHE A 83 -8.81 -10.73 3.56
CA PHE A 83 -7.87 -11.09 2.51
C PHE A 83 -7.73 -12.60 2.40
N TYR A 84 -7.15 -13.02 1.31
CA TYR A 84 -6.86 -14.40 0.95
C TYR A 84 -5.47 -14.51 0.33
N GLN A 85 -4.72 -15.55 0.72
CA GLN A 85 -3.46 -15.91 0.11
C GLN A 85 -3.73 -16.96 -0.96
N ASP A 86 -3.55 -16.56 -2.23
CA ASP A 86 -3.71 -17.45 -3.38
C ASP A 86 -2.35 -18.06 -3.72
N ASP A 87 -2.04 -19.17 -3.06
CA ASP A 87 -0.76 -19.87 -3.24
C ASP A 87 -0.60 -20.45 -4.65
N GLU A 88 -1.71 -20.88 -5.29
CA GLU A 88 -1.67 -21.40 -6.66
C GLU A 88 -1.25 -20.32 -7.67
N ASN A 89 -1.72 -19.12 -7.45
CA ASN A 89 -1.42 -17.99 -8.31
C ASN A 89 -0.27 -17.13 -7.80
N ASP A 90 0.32 -17.45 -6.66
CA ASP A 90 1.34 -16.62 -5.99
C ASP A 90 0.90 -15.15 -5.85
N MET A 91 -0.30 -14.94 -5.30
CA MET A 91 -0.98 -13.65 -5.27
C MET A 91 -1.70 -13.44 -3.95
N MET A 92 -1.84 -12.17 -3.55
CA MET A 92 -2.71 -11.77 -2.45
C MET A 92 -4.00 -11.19 -3.01
N VAL A 93 -5.14 -11.54 -2.41
CA VAL A 93 -6.45 -11.06 -2.83
C VAL A 93 -7.18 -10.45 -1.63
N ALA A 94 -7.88 -9.35 -1.81
CA ALA A 94 -8.71 -8.76 -0.77
C ALA A 94 -10.06 -8.30 -1.30
N LEU A 95 -11.05 -8.34 -0.41
CA LEU A 95 -12.39 -7.83 -0.63
C LEU A 95 -12.82 -6.95 0.55
N LEU A 96 -13.31 -5.77 0.22
CA LEU A 96 -14.04 -4.90 1.12
C LEU A 96 -15.44 -4.63 0.56
N SER A 97 -16.48 -4.98 1.31
CA SER A 97 -17.87 -4.74 0.91
C SER A 97 -18.19 -3.24 0.90
N ALA A 98 -19.20 -2.86 0.11
CA ALA A 98 -19.81 -1.55 0.18
C ALA A 98 -20.52 -1.40 1.53
N ASN A 99 -20.06 -0.48 2.36
CA ASN A 99 -20.65 -0.20 3.66
C ASN A 99 -20.22 1.19 4.14
N ASP A 100 -21.13 1.94 4.76
CA ASP A 100 -20.87 3.29 5.28
C ASP A 100 -19.73 3.32 6.31
N GLU A 101 -19.57 2.25 7.10
CA GLU A 101 -18.46 2.13 8.05
C GLU A 101 -17.09 2.04 7.36
N PHE A 102 -17.06 1.62 6.11
CA PHE A 102 -15.84 1.44 5.31
C PHE A 102 -15.62 2.57 4.31
N ASP A 103 -16.57 3.51 4.19
CA ASP A 103 -16.46 4.68 3.31
C ASP A 103 -15.46 5.71 3.85
N TYR A 104 -14.24 5.22 4.03
CA TYR A 104 -13.12 6.00 4.52
C TYR A 104 -11.83 5.52 3.87
N PHE A 105 -11.09 6.45 3.27
CA PHE A 105 -9.84 6.13 2.56
C PHE A 105 -8.83 5.34 3.40
N GLY A 106 -8.83 5.53 4.72
CA GLY A 106 -7.99 4.78 5.65
C GLY A 106 -8.18 3.26 5.57
N TYR A 107 -9.40 2.77 5.29
CA TYR A 107 -9.62 1.33 5.09
C TYR A 107 -8.96 0.84 3.81
N MET A 108 -9.09 1.59 2.71
CA MET A 108 -8.42 1.27 1.44
C MET A 108 -6.90 1.22 1.62
N LYS A 109 -6.30 2.25 2.21
CA LYS A 109 -4.86 2.31 2.53
C LYS A 109 -4.42 1.13 3.40
N LYS A 110 -5.11 0.90 4.52
CA LYS A 110 -4.74 -0.14 5.49
C LYS A 110 -4.78 -1.54 4.89
N MET A 111 -5.80 -1.85 4.08
CA MET A 111 -5.87 -3.15 3.40
C MET A 111 -4.71 -3.34 2.43
N MET A 112 -4.39 -2.35 1.61
CA MET A 112 -3.26 -2.42 0.67
C MET A 112 -1.94 -2.67 1.40
N LEU A 113 -1.71 -1.96 2.51
CA LEU A 113 -0.52 -2.15 3.34
C LEU A 113 -0.52 -3.52 4.05
N THR A 114 -1.70 -4.03 4.44
CA THR A 114 -1.81 -5.39 5.01
C THR A 114 -1.41 -6.44 3.98
N LEU A 115 -1.92 -6.35 2.75
CA LEU A 115 -1.54 -7.27 1.66
C LEU A 115 -0.03 -7.21 1.39
N HIS A 116 0.53 -6.01 1.29
CA HIS A 116 1.97 -5.79 1.13
C HIS A 116 2.76 -6.45 2.27
N ASN A 117 2.39 -6.17 3.52
CA ASN A 117 3.11 -6.67 4.68
C ASN A 117 3.08 -8.20 4.76
N VAL A 118 1.90 -8.83 4.58
CA VAL A 118 1.78 -10.29 4.57
C VAL A 118 2.63 -10.89 3.44
N ARG A 119 2.57 -10.29 2.23
CA ARG A 119 3.38 -10.74 1.10
C ARG A 119 4.87 -10.65 1.39
N LYS A 120 5.34 -9.58 2.02
CA LYS A 120 6.74 -9.39 2.39
C LYS A 120 7.19 -10.36 3.48
N ILE A 121 6.36 -10.59 4.50
CA ILE A 121 6.63 -11.57 5.56
C ILE A 121 6.77 -12.98 4.96
N ASN A 122 5.89 -13.37 4.04
CA ASN A 122 5.97 -14.65 3.36
C ASN A 122 7.28 -14.81 2.56
N LYS A 123 7.80 -13.71 2.02
CA LYS A 123 9.12 -13.65 1.36
C LYS A 123 10.29 -13.51 2.35
N LYS A 124 10.04 -13.66 3.67
CA LYS A 124 11.03 -13.52 4.74
C LYS A 124 11.68 -12.13 4.80
N GLN A 125 10.93 -11.11 4.40
CA GLN A 125 11.28 -9.70 4.54
C GLN A 125 10.52 -9.12 5.73
N LEU A 126 11.07 -8.08 6.36
CA LEU A 126 10.46 -7.40 7.50
C LEU A 126 9.82 -6.09 7.02
N PRO A 127 8.48 -6.00 6.93
CA PRO A 127 7.82 -4.73 6.72
C PRO A 127 7.98 -3.86 7.98
N VAL A 128 8.32 -2.59 7.78
CA VAL A 128 8.60 -1.65 8.88
C VAL A 128 7.64 -0.46 8.80
N HIS A 129 6.93 -0.20 9.88
CA HIS A 129 6.21 1.06 10.06
C HIS A 129 7.19 2.13 10.51
N GLY A 130 7.65 2.92 9.57
CA GLY A 130 8.73 3.87 9.80
C GLY A 130 8.95 4.78 8.61
N ALA A 131 10.11 5.42 8.63
CA ALA A 131 10.60 6.19 7.51
C ALA A 131 12.08 5.90 7.33
N MET A 132 12.56 5.87 6.10
CA MET A 132 13.95 5.63 5.79
C MET A 132 14.51 6.74 4.90
N VAL A 133 15.64 7.24 5.29
CA VAL A 133 16.44 8.16 4.48
C VAL A 133 17.82 7.60 4.22
N GLN A 134 18.32 7.87 3.04
CA GLN A 134 19.72 7.70 2.69
C GLN A 134 20.39 9.06 2.71
N ILE A 135 21.43 9.21 3.50
CA ILE A 135 22.23 10.43 3.55
C ILE A 135 23.61 10.17 2.93
N THR A 136 24.11 11.14 2.18
CA THR A 136 25.49 11.19 1.71
C THR A 136 26.19 12.34 2.43
N LEU A 137 27.22 12.02 3.21
CA LEU A 137 28.00 13.00 3.95
C LEU A 137 28.92 13.81 3.01
N GLN A 138 29.39 14.97 3.47
CA GLN A 138 30.39 15.78 2.73
C GLN A 138 31.69 14.98 2.46
N SER A 139 32.01 13.99 3.29
CA SER A 139 33.13 13.06 3.09
C SER A 139 32.93 12.10 1.89
N GLY A 140 31.71 12.00 1.35
CA GLY A 140 31.31 11.02 0.33
C GLY A 140 30.77 9.71 0.89
N GLU A 141 30.81 9.51 2.20
CA GLU A 141 30.25 8.32 2.86
C GLU A 141 28.73 8.34 2.80
N THR A 142 28.10 7.18 2.51
CA THR A 142 26.64 7.02 2.47
C THR A 142 26.17 6.21 3.64
N LYS A 143 25.10 6.66 4.31
CA LYS A 143 24.45 5.98 5.45
C LYS A 143 22.95 5.90 5.21
N ASN A 144 22.35 4.79 5.64
CA ASN A 144 20.91 4.60 5.68
C ASN A 144 20.44 4.72 7.12
N ILE A 145 19.44 5.57 7.35
CA ILE A 145 18.83 5.81 8.65
C ILE A 145 17.37 5.41 8.57
N VAL A 146 16.96 4.49 9.46
CA VAL A 146 15.56 4.08 9.63
C VAL A 146 15.04 4.67 10.93
N VAL A 147 13.95 5.42 10.84
CA VAL A 147 13.23 5.98 12.00
C VAL A 147 11.93 5.20 12.16
N MET A 148 11.83 4.45 13.25
CA MET A 148 10.66 3.62 13.55
C MET A 148 9.85 4.22 14.69
N GLY A 149 8.53 4.11 14.60
CA GLY A 149 7.63 4.58 15.64
C GLY A 149 6.18 4.58 15.18
N ASP A 150 5.25 4.67 16.12
CA ASP A 150 3.83 4.75 15.84
C ASP A 150 3.44 6.08 15.15
N SER A 151 2.20 6.14 14.69
CA SER A 151 1.63 7.38 14.15
C SER A 151 1.72 8.51 15.19
N GLY A 152 2.23 9.67 14.80
CA GLY A 152 2.45 10.80 15.70
C GLY A 152 3.72 10.73 16.55
N ALA A 153 4.57 9.73 16.37
CA ALA A 153 5.84 9.61 17.10
C ALA A 153 6.95 10.57 16.60
N GLY A 154 6.64 11.45 15.62
CA GLY A 154 7.58 12.42 15.11
C GLY A 154 8.57 11.90 14.07
N LYS A 155 8.22 10.83 13.33
CA LYS A 155 9.12 10.24 12.32
C LYS A 155 9.47 11.24 11.20
N SER A 156 8.47 11.83 10.58
CA SER A 156 8.66 12.80 9.49
C SER A 156 9.35 14.06 9.98
N GLU A 157 8.98 14.54 11.17
CA GLU A 157 9.66 15.68 11.83
C GLU A 157 11.14 15.38 12.09
N THR A 158 11.47 14.14 12.49
CA THR A 158 12.88 13.73 12.69
C THR A 158 13.66 13.82 11.38
N ILE A 159 13.08 13.39 10.25
CA ILE A 159 13.73 13.51 8.94
C ILE A 159 13.94 14.98 8.54
N GLU A 160 12.93 15.82 8.76
CA GLU A 160 13.07 17.26 8.49
C GLU A 160 14.16 17.90 9.38
N GLN A 161 14.23 17.50 10.65
CA GLN A 161 15.30 17.98 11.55
C GLN A 161 16.69 17.53 11.08
N ILE A 162 16.83 16.30 10.56
CA ILE A 162 18.08 15.82 9.97
C ILE A 162 18.49 16.72 8.79
N LYS A 163 17.55 17.11 7.92
CA LYS A 163 17.83 18.03 6.81
C LYS A 163 18.32 19.41 7.31
N VAL A 164 17.63 19.96 8.30
CA VAL A 164 17.92 21.31 8.80
C VAL A 164 19.23 21.35 9.58
N TYR A 165 19.38 20.50 10.60
CA TYR A 165 20.55 20.54 11.47
C TYR A 165 21.77 19.81 10.92
N GLY A 166 21.54 18.86 9.99
CA GLY A 166 22.60 18.13 9.33
C GLY A 166 23.19 18.85 8.11
N ALA A 167 22.64 19.97 7.67
CA ALA A 167 23.00 20.65 6.41
C ALA A 167 24.51 20.91 6.23
N ALA A 168 25.23 21.19 7.32
CA ALA A 168 26.66 21.40 7.27
C ALA A 168 27.47 20.11 7.00
N TYR A 169 26.91 18.94 7.27
CA TYR A 169 27.58 17.65 7.20
C TYR A 169 27.04 16.75 6.08
N ILE A 170 25.81 16.98 5.64
CA ILE A 170 25.10 16.20 4.65
C ILE A 170 25.20 16.89 3.29
N ARG A 171 25.75 16.19 2.31
CA ARG A 171 25.82 16.63 0.90
C ARG A 171 24.49 16.37 0.18
N ASP A 172 23.85 15.22 0.44
CA ASP A 172 22.62 14.79 -0.19
C ASP A 172 21.76 13.94 0.76
N LEU A 173 20.45 14.07 0.66
CA LEU A 173 19.47 13.29 1.44
C LEU A 173 18.32 12.85 0.53
N ILE A 174 18.14 11.54 0.43
CA ILE A 174 17.07 10.91 -0.34
C ILE A 174 16.12 10.21 0.63
N THR A 175 14.85 10.56 0.59
CA THR A 175 13.81 9.81 1.29
C THR A 175 13.52 8.53 0.51
N VAL A 176 13.81 7.38 1.10
CA VAL A 176 13.60 6.07 0.49
C VAL A 176 12.15 5.64 0.63
N TYR A 177 11.60 5.78 1.83
CA TYR A 177 10.16 5.66 2.11
C TYR A 177 9.79 6.49 3.35
N ASP A 178 8.51 6.85 3.42
CA ASP A 178 7.89 7.48 4.60
C ASP A 178 6.54 6.80 4.86
N ASP A 179 6.29 6.40 6.12
CA ASP A 179 5.16 5.67 6.66
C ASP A 179 5.33 4.13 6.65
N MET A 180 5.56 3.47 5.51
CA MET A 180 5.72 2.01 5.43
C MET A 180 6.80 1.63 4.40
N GLY A 181 7.64 0.67 4.76
CA GLY A 181 8.68 0.11 3.91
C GLY A 181 9.00 -1.36 4.22
#